data_137e948db2ce44cf8cff1c06607b885a
#
_entry.id   137e948db2ce44cf8cff1c06607b885a
#
_cell.length_a   1.000
_cell.length_b   1.000
_cell.length_c   1.000
_cell.angle_alpha   90.00
_cell.angle_beta   90.00
_cell.angle_gamma   90.00
#
_symmetry.space_group_name_H-M   'P 1'
#
loop_
_entity.id
_entity.type
_entity.pdbx_description
1 polymer ?
#
loop_
_entity_poly.entity_id
_entity_poly.type
_entity_poly.pdbx_seq_one_letter_code
_entity_poly.pdbx_strand_id
1 'polypeptide(L)'
;MQYEQLAEDILRLVGGKENIRSAAHCATRLRLVLADDTKLKKAEIEKLSGVKGSFMNAGQYQIILGQGHVNKVFACMMGEGMHE
;
A
#
# COMPACT_ATOMS: atom_id res chain seq x y z
N MET A 1 -2.64 -14.99 4.35
CA MET A 1 -2.47 -13.83 3.46
C MET A 1 -1.06 -13.83 2.92
N GLN A 2 -0.93 -13.56 1.65
CA GLN A 2 0.37 -13.51 0.99
C GLN A 2 0.87 -12.07 1.02
N TYR A 3 1.65 -11.73 2.01
CA TYR A 3 2.06 -10.34 2.21
C TYR A 3 2.92 -9.82 1.08
N GLU A 4 3.83 -10.65 0.57
CA GLU A 4 4.71 -10.23 -0.49
C GLU A 4 3.95 -9.98 -1.78
N GLN A 5 3.00 -10.84 -2.09
CA GLN A 5 2.18 -10.67 -3.29
C GLN A 5 1.30 -9.43 -3.16
N LEU A 6 0.71 -9.24 -1.99
CA LEU A 6 -0.14 -8.08 -1.76
C LEU A 6 0.68 -6.79 -1.88
N ALA A 7 1.89 -6.79 -1.32
CA ALA A 7 2.76 -5.62 -1.43
C ALA A 7 3.11 -5.33 -2.87
N GLU A 8 3.44 -6.36 -3.65
CA GLU A 8 3.76 -6.17 -5.07
C GLU A 8 2.57 -5.62 -5.85
N ASP A 9 1.39 -6.16 -5.57
CA ASP A 9 0.19 -5.70 -6.26
C ASP A 9 -0.09 -4.24 -5.93
N ILE A 10 0.04 -3.86 -4.66
CA ILE A 10 -0.17 -2.48 -4.27
C ILE A 10 0.85 -1.56 -4.93
N LEU A 11 2.13 -1.95 -4.92
CA LEU A 11 3.16 -1.14 -5.56
C LEU A 11 2.85 -0.90 -7.03
N ARG A 12 2.47 -1.95 -7.74
CA ARG A 12 2.15 -1.83 -9.15
C ARG A 12 0.96 -0.90 -9.36
N LEU A 13 -0.05 -1.03 -8.52
CA LEU A 13 -1.32 -0.33 -8.74
C LEU A 13 -1.30 1.12 -8.25
N VAL A 14 -0.29 1.52 -7.48
CA VAL A 14 -0.11 2.93 -7.13
C VAL A 14 0.82 3.65 -8.11
N GLY A 15 1.32 2.96 -9.12
CA GLY A 15 2.18 3.57 -10.12
C GLY A 15 3.64 3.20 -9.99
N GLY A 16 3.95 2.20 -9.17
CA GLY A 16 5.33 1.77 -8.97
C GLY A 16 5.96 2.45 -7.78
N LYS A 17 7.05 1.88 -7.30
CA LYS A 17 7.74 2.40 -6.15
C LYS A 17 8.22 3.84 -6.37
N GLU A 18 8.60 4.15 -7.60
CA GLU A 18 9.07 5.49 -7.92
C GLU A 18 7.98 6.54 -7.82
N ASN A 19 6.71 6.14 -7.77
CA ASN A 19 5.60 7.07 -7.61
C ASN A 19 5.26 7.33 -6.14
N ILE A 20 5.98 6.70 -5.21
CA ILE A 20 5.72 6.85 -3.79
C ILE A 20 6.72 7.85 -3.22
N ARG A 21 6.22 9.00 -2.78
CA ARG A 21 7.05 10.01 -2.13
C ARG A 21 7.30 9.69 -0.68
N SER A 22 6.29 9.09 -0.03
CA SER A 22 6.35 8.86 1.40
C SER A 22 5.47 7.67 1.72
N ALA A 23 5.93 6.82 2.62
CA ALA A 23 5.18 5.65 3.05
C ALA A 23 5.28 5.53 4.56
N ALA A 24 4.13 5.28 5.18
CA ALA A 24 4.04 5.09 6.61
C ALA A 24 2.85 4.18 6.88
N HIS A 25 2.66 3.81 8.12
CA HIS A 25 1.48 3.02 8.47
C HIS A 25 1.11 3.27 9.93
N CYS A 26 -0.14 3.00 10.24
CA CYS A 26 -0.59 2.92 11.62
C CYS A 26 -1.05 1.48 11.87
N ALA A 27 -1.83 1.26 12.93
CA ALA A 27 -2.19 -0.10 13.32
C ALA A 27 -3.01 -0.83 12.26
N THR A 28 -3.82 -0.10 11.48
CA THR A 28 -4.76 -0.73 10.55
C THR A 28 -4.62 -0.25 9.12
N ARG A 29 -3.86 0.82 8.86
CA ARG A 29 -3.83 1.45 7.54
C ARG A 29 -2.43 1.68 7.05
N LEU A 30 -2.26 1.46 5.76
CA LEU A 30 -1.06 1.85 5.04
C LEU A 30 -1.30 3.26 4.52
N ARG A 31 -0.32 4.16 4.69
CA ARG A 31 -0.47 5.56 4.33
C ARG A 31 0.61 5.95 3.34
N LEU A 32 0.19 6.38 2.17
CA LEU A 32 1.11 6.68 1.07
C LEU A 32 0.87 8.09 0.55
N VAL A 33 1.94 8.79 0.24
CA VAL A 33 1.88 10.04 -0.52
C VAL A 33 2.47 9.75 -1.89
N LEU A 34 1.70 10.00 -2.92
CA LEU A 34 2.09 9.69 -4.29
C LEU A 34 2.54 10.95 -5.01
N ALA A 35 3.54 10.80 -5.89
CA ALA A 35 3.99 11.91 -6.70
C ALA A 35 2.95 12.30 -7.74
N ASP A 36 2.27 11.31 -8.30
CA ASP A 36 1.29 11.53 -9.35
C ASP A 36 0.08 10.65 -9.06
N ASP A 37 -1.00 11.27 -8.58
CA ASP A 37 -2.21 10.54 -8.21
C ASP A 37 -2.93 9.96 -9.42
N THR A 38 -2.64 10.44 -10.61
CA THR A 38 -3.31 9.91 -11.81
C THR A 38 -2.87 8.49 -12.13
N LYS A 39 -1.76 8.04 -11.56
CA LYS A 39 -1.29 6.68 -11.76
C LYS A 39 -1.94 5.68 -10.81
N LEU A 40 -2.69 6.17 -9.85
CA LEU A 40 -3.34 5.33 -8.85
C LEU A 40 -4.53 4.60 -9.46
N LYS A 41 -4.57 3.29 -9.28
CA LYS A 41 -5.68 2.46 -9.74
C LYS A 41 -6.48 1.99 -8.52
N LYS A 42 -7.22 2.93 -7.94
CA LYS A 42 -7.92 2.71 -6.66
C LYS A 42 -8.89 1.53 -6.73
N ALA A 43 -9.70 1.45 -7.80
CA ALA A 43 -10.68 0.39 -7.92
C ALA A 43 -10.02 -0.99 -7.97
N GLU A 44 -8.87 -1.08 -8.61
CA GLU A 44 -8.14 -2.33 -8.68
C GLU A 44 -7.59 -2.73 -7.31
N ILE A 45 -7.09 -1.74 -6.56
CA ILE A 45 -6.56 -2.02 -5.23
C ILE A 45 -7.68 -2.53 -4.32
N GLU A 46 -8.86 -1.95 -4.43
CA GLU A 46 -9.97 -2.35 -3.57
C GLU A 46 -10.48 -3.74 -3.86
N LYS A 47 -10.10 -4.31 -5.00
CA LYS A 47 -10.46 -5.69 -5.34
C LYS A 47 -9.46 -6.70 -4.80
N LEU A 48 -8.32 -6.26 -4.31
CA LEU A 48 -7.30 -7.18 -3.82
C LEU A 48 -7.78 -7.86 -2.54
N SER A 49 -7.51 -9.16 -2.45
CA SER A 49 -7.79 -9.90 -1.23
C SER A 49 -6.96 -9.32 -0.10
N GLY A 50 -7.60 -9.01 1.01
CA GLY A 50 -6.92 -8.42 2.15
C GLY A 50 -7.11 -6.92 2.27
N VAL A 51 -7.54 -6.25 1.22
CA VAL A 51 -7.84 -4.82 1.28
C VAL A 51 -9.29 -4.64 1.66
N LYS A 52 -9.52 -3.94 2.76
CA LYS A 52 -10.88 -3.71 3.25
C LYS A 52 -11.50 -2.44 2.71
N GLY A 53 -10.67 -1.56 2.18
CA GLY A 53 -11.13 -0.31 1.59
C GLY A 53 -9.96 0.63 1.43
N SER A 54 -10.19 1.77 0.79
CA SER A 54 -9.15 2.77 0.62
C SER A 54 -9.78 4.11 0.32
N PHE A 55 -9.04 5.18 0.59
CA PHE A 55 -9.52 6.52 0.30
C PHE A 55 -8.37 7.51 0.26
N MET A 56 -8.59 8.61 -0.41
CA MET A 56 -7.65 9.73 -0.45
C MET A 56 -8.10 10.77 0.55
N ASN A 57 -7.19 11.25 1.38
CA ASN A 57 -7.50 12.26 2.37
C ASN A 57 -6.31 13.19 2.52
N ALA A 58 -6.52 14.48 2.25
CA ALA A 58 -5.49 15.50 2.44
C ALA A 58 -4.18 15.15 1.76
N GLY A 59 -4.26 14.62 0.54
CA GLY A 59 -3.08 14.26 -0.24
C GLY A 59 -2.43 12.95 0.15
N GLN A 60 -3.03 12.22 1.06
CA GLN A 60 -2.51 10.94 1.51
C GLN A 60 -3.50 9.83 1.13
N TYR A 61 -2.99 8.82 0.42
CA TYR A 61 -3.79 7.66 0.06
C TYR A 61 -3.67 6.62 1.16
N GLN A 62 -4.79 6.21 1.72
CA GLN A 62 -4.83 5.29 2.84
C GLN A 62 -5.50 3.99 2.42
N ILE A 63 -4.85 2.88 2.70
CA ILE A 63 -5.37 1.54 2.38
C ILE A 63 -5.60 0.81 3.68
N ILE A 64 -6.84 0.38 3.91
CA ILE A 64 -7.22 -0.30 5.15
C ILE A 64 -6.96 -1.78 4.99
N LEU A 65 -6.04 -2.30 5.80
CA LEU A 65 -5.64 -3.71 5.72
C LEU A 65 -6.01 -4.50 6.97
N GLY A 66 -6.21 -3.82 8.08
CA GLY A 66 -6.55 -4.49 9.32
C GLY A 66 -5.33 -4.69 10.19
N GLN A 67 -5.62 -4.82 11.49
CA GLN A 67 -4.60 -4.95 12.50
C GLN A 67 -3.80 -6.24 12.31
N GLY A 68 -2.50 -6.15 12.48
CA GLY A 68 -1.62 -7.31 12.37
C GLY A 68 -1.12 -7.61 10.97
N HIS A 69 -1.71 -6.98 9.96
CA HIS A 69 -1.31 -7.22 8.57
C HIS A 69 -0.52 -6.06 7.98
N VAL A 70 -0.84 -4.85 8.39
CA VAL A 70 -0.33 -3.67 7.73
C VAL A 70 1.19 -3.54 7.88
N ASN A 71 1.71 -3.86 9.06
CA ASN A 71 3.15 -3.76 9.27
C ASN A 71 3.92 -4.75 8.40
N LYS A 72 3.36 -5.92 8.14
CA LYS A 72 4.01 -6.92 7.31
C LYS A 72 3.98 -6.55 5.84
N VAL A 73 2.87 -6.00 5.38
CA VAL A 73 2.79 -5.50 4.01
C VAL A 73 3.74 -4.33 3.83
N PHE A 74 3.77 -3.42 4.81
CA PHE A 74 4.66 -2.27 4.76
C PHE A 74 6.13 -2.71 4.66
N ALA A 75 6.53 -3.68 5.48
CA ALA A 75 7.91 -4.18 5.44
C ALA A 75 8.23 -4.76 4.07
N CYS A 76 7.32 -5.52 3.48
CA CYS A 76 7.53 -6.08 2.16
C CYS A 76 7.64 -4.99 1.11
N MET A 77 6.82 -3.94 1.21
CA MET A 77 6.86 -2.83 0.26
C MET A 77 8.19 -2.09 0.34
N MET A 78 8.72 -1.95 1.53
CA MET A 78 10.00 -1.27 1.72
C MET A 78 11.19 -2.17 1.47
N GLY A 79 10.95 -3.43 1.13
CA GLY A 79 12.02 -4.36 0.82
C GLY A 79 12.73 -4.92 2.03
N GLU A 80 12.23 -4.68 3.23
CA GLU A 80 12.93 -5.11 4.43
C GLU A 80 12.97 -6.62 4.57
N GLY A 81 11.89 -7.28 4.16
CA GLY A 81 11.83 -8.73 4.24
C GLY A 81 12.63 -9.44 3.18
N MET A 82 13.23 -8.69 2.26
CA MET A 82 13.96 -9.27 1.15
C MET A 82 15.44 -9.11 1.26
N HIS A 83 15.92 -8.58 2.36
CA HIS A 83 17.31 -8.25 2.49
C HIS A 83 18.10 -9.29 3.21
N GLU A 84 17.56 -10.25 3.61
CA GLU A 84 18.29 -11.17 4.34
C GLU A 84 18.68 -12.25 3.81
#